data_5b33f2a24ba97f5b4fe40d05aa3fa3d8
#
_entry.id   5b33f2a24ba97f5b4fe40d05aa3fa3d8
#
_cell.length_a   1.000
_cell.length_b   1.000
_cell.length_c   1.000
_cell.angle_alpha   90.00
_cell.angle_beta   90.00
_cell.angle_gamma   90.00
#
_symmetry.space_group_name_H-M   'P 1'
#
loop_
_entity.id
_entity.type
_entity.pdbx_description
1 polymer ?
#
loop_
_entity_poly.entity_id
_entity_poly.type
_entity_poly.pdbx_seq_one_letter_code
_entity_poly.pdbx_strand_id
1 'polypeptide(L)'
;MSRGLGDVYKRQEQMFDMLRKNEVDLIFTLDSHIYDSEFIICAEHEEKVHFFASVDNPLLNKENISLKELCTEDFVLTESNMSYRKLLNNELAAQSLEIHPVLEIGNPLQICSLIKNSKMISFLPDFITEDYYNSGEIKHLPVNDCDVSVWTQLLIHKNKWKSPALNAFIDSLIHFSKSPSPPE
;
A
#
# COMPACT_ATOMS: atom_id res chain seq x y z
N MET A 1 13.02 23.68 0.20
CA MET A 1 12.47 23.48 -1.16
C MET A 1 11.78 22.14 -1.17
N SER A 2 10.45 22.15 -1.06
CA SER A 2 9.64 20.92 -1.05
C SER A 2 9.49 20.42 -2.49
N ARG A 3 10.24 19.41 -2.89
CA ARG A 3 10.17 18.77 -4.20
C ARG A 3 9.35 17.47 -4.22
N GLY A 4 8.70 17.08 -3.13
CA GLY A 4 8.11 15.73 -3.01
C GLY A 4 6.64 15.58 -3.40
N LEU A 5 5.75 16.47 -2.99
CA LEU A 5 4.30 16.26 -3.13
C LEU A 5 3.75 16.47 -4.55
N GLY A 6 4.36 17.38 -5.33
CA GLY A 6 3.91 17.66 -6.70
C GLY A 6 4.26 16.57 -7.72
N ASP A 7 5.31 15.79 -7.48
CA ASP A 7 5.87 14.91 -8.50
C ASP A 7 5.14 13.55 -8.60
N VAL A 8 4.50 13.06 -7.53
CA VAL A 8 3.79 11.78 -7.54
C VAL A 8 2.37 11.91 -8.03
N TYR A 9 1.65 12.96 -7.64
CA TYR A 9 0.37 13.27 -8.29
C TYR A 9 0.55 13.44 -9.80
N LYS A 10 1.61 14.14 -10.23
CA LYS A 10 1.98 14.25 -11.64
C LYS A 10 2.25 12.89 -12.28
N ARG A 11 2.91 11.96 -11.60
CA ARG A 11 3.20 10.62 -12.15
C ARG A 11 1.95 9.77 -12.29
N GLN A 12 1.06 9.81 -11.31
CA GLN A 12 -0.19 9.08 -11.37
C GLN A 12 -1.12 9.66 -12.43
N GLU A 13 -1.33 10.97 -12.45
CA GLU A 13 -2.06 11.65 -13.53
C GLU A 13 -1.42 11.37 -14.91
N GLN A 14 -0.09 11.34 -14.99
CA GLN A 14 0.61 10.98 -16.22
C GLN A 14 0.29 9.57 -16.69
N MET A 15 0.19 8.58 -15.78
CA MET A 15 -0.19 7.21 -16.17
C MET A 15 -1.60 7.16 -16.75
N PHE A 16 -2.56 7.86 -16.13
CA PHE A 16 -3.92 7.97 -16.67
C PHE A 16 -3.94 8.69 -18.00
N ASP A 17 -3.19 9.78 -18.15
CA ASP A 17 -3.06 10.50 -19.41
C ASP A 17 -2.45 9.64 -20.52
N MET A 18 -1.42 8.84 -20.21
CA MET A 18 -0.84 7.89 -21.15
C MET A 18 -1.86 6.83 -21.58
N LEU A 19 -2.69 6.34 -20.64
CA LEU A 19 -3.77 5.41 -20.96
C LEU A 19 -4.84 6.05 -21.85
N ARG A 20 -5.26 7.30 -21.55
CA ARG A 20 -6.20 8.07 -22.38
C ARG A 20 -5.68 8.33 -23.78
N LYS A 21 -4.40 8.64 -23.91
CA LYS A 21 -3.72 8.89 -25.21
C LYS A 21 -3.33 7.61 -25.94
N ASN A 22 -3.63 6.44 -25.38
CA ASN A 22 -3.27 5.15 -25.93
C ASN A 22 -1.74 4.96 -26.11
N GLU A 23 -0.96 5.64 -25.29
CA GLU A 23 0.51 5.49 -25.21
C GLU A 23 0.89 4.22 -24.45
N VAL A 24 -0.01 3.74 -23.56
CA VAL A 24 0.08 2.44 -22.89
C VAL A 24 -1.22 1.66 -23.10
N ASP A 25 -1.13 0.33 -23.03
CA ASP A 25 -2.28 -0.54 -23.25
C ASP A 25 -3.11 -0.76 -21.99
N LEU A 26 -2.44 -0.80 -20.84
CA LEU A 26 -3.02 -0.98 -19.52
C LEU A 26 -2.15 -0.29 -18.47
N ILE A 27 -2.72 -0.05 -17.30
CA ILE A 27 -1.99 0.38 -16.10
C ILE A 27 -2.38 -0.51 -14.92
N PHE A 28 -1.41 -0.72 -14.02
CA PHE A 28 -1.64 -1.34 -12.72
C PHE A 28 -1.41 -0.29 -11.65
N THR A 29 -2.38 -0.13 -10.75
CA THR A 29 -2.37 0.88 -9.69
C THR A 29 -2.46 0.24 -8.32
N LEU A 30 -1.90 0.90 -7.33
CA LEU A 30 -2.08 0.63 -5.90
C LEU A 30 -2.44 1.98 -5.24
N ASP A 31 -3.73 2.20 -5.01
CA ASP A 31 -4.23 3.47 -4.45
C ASP A 31 -5.61 3.29 -3.81
N SER A 32 -6.25 4.40 -3.42
CA SER A 32 -7.69 4.41 -3.17
C SER A 32 -8.44 3.91 -4.40
N HIS A 33 -9.61 3.30 -4.20
CA HIS A 33 -10.38 2.72 -5.30
C HIS A 33 -10.72 3.78 -6.37
N ILE A 34 -10.36 3.47 -7.62
CA ILE A 34 -10.54 4.36 -8.76
C ILE A 34 -11.86 4.03 -9.44
N TYR A 35 -12.77 5.01 -9.45
CA TYR A 35 -14.01 4.97 -10.21
C TYR A 35 -13.97 6.07 -11.27
N ASP A 36 -13.61 5.72 -12.49
CA ASP A 36 -13.60 6.64 -13.62
C ASP A 36 -14.29 5.98 -14.82
N SER A 37 -15.31 6.63 -15.35
CA SER A 37 -16.10 6.12 -16.49
C SER A 37 -15.34 6.00 -17.80
N GLU A 38 -14.11 6.51 -17.87
CA GLU A 38 -13.21 6.37 -19.03
C GLU A 38 -12.45 5.04 -19.01
N PHE A 39 -12.40 4.36 -17.86
CA PHE A 39 -11.63 3.13 -17.70
C PHE A 39 -12.50 1.91 -17.42
N ILE A 40 -12.02 0.76 -17.83
CA ILE A 40 -12.57 -0.55 -17.47
C ILE A 40 -11.62 -1.18 -16.48
N ILE A 41 -12.14 -1.58 -15.32
CA ILE A 41 -11.43 -2.36 -14.33
C ILE A 41 -11.43 -3.83 -14.83
N CYS A 42 -10.27 -4.33 -15.19
CA CYS A 42 -10.10 -5.73 -15.64
C CYS A 42 -9.91 -6.70 -14.48
N ALA A 43 -9.25 -6.24 -13.43
CA ALA A 43 -9.07 -6.95 -12.18
C ALA A 43 -8.89 -5.95 -11.05
N GLU A 44 -9.33 -6.31 -9.86
CA GLU A 44 -9.13 -5.52 -8.65
C GLU A 44 -9.06 -6.41 -7.43
N HIS A 45 -8.35 -5.96 -6.42
CA HIS A 45 -8.28 -6.57 -5.11
C HIS A 45 -8.11 -5.51 -4.04
N GLU A 46 -8.84 -5.66 -2.93
CA GLU A 46 -8.67 -4.82 -1.75
C GLU A 46 -7.52 -5.35 -0.91
N GLU A 47 -6.55 -4.49 -0.64
CA GLU A 47 -5.36 -4.78 0.16
C GLU A 47 -5.47 -4.09 1.51
N LYS A 48 -5.43 -4.86 2.58
CA LYS A 48 -5.41 -4.30 3.93
C LYS A 48 -4.05 -3.74 4.27
N VAL A 49 -4.04 -2.70 5.09
CA VAL A 49 -2.82 -2.02 5.54
C VAL A 49 -2.83 -1.98 7.07
N HIS A 50 -1.79 -2.52 7.68
CA HIS A 50 -1.70 -2.62 9.13
C HIS A 50 -0.45 -1.97 9.69
N PHE A 51 -0.47 -1.74 11.00
CA PHE A 51 0.73 -1.41 11.75
C PHE A 51 1.49 -2.69 12.10
N PHE A 52 2.78 -2.68 11.83
CA PHE A 52 3.68 -3.79 12.08
C PHE A 52 4.80 -3.40 13.03
N ALA A 53 5.19 -4.34 13.88
CA ALA A 53 6.35 -4.24 14.75
C ALA A 53 7.08 -5.58 14.80
N SER A 54 8.34 -5.58 15.31
CA SER A 54 9.06 -6.79 15.65
C SER A 54 8.26 -7.67 16.61
N VAL A 55 8.38 -8.99 16.48
CA VAL A 55 7.77 -9.96 17.41
C VAL A 55 8.13 -9.70 18.88
N ASP A 56 9.27 -9.06 19.14
CA ASP A 56 9.73 -8.72 20.50
C ASP A 56 9.23 -7.35 20.99
N ASN A 57 8.40 -6.65 20.19
CA ASN A 57 7.89 -5.33 20.58
C ASN A 57 6.87 -5.45 21.73
N PRO A 58 7.07 -4.72 22.84
CA PRO A 58 6.21 -4.82 24.03
C PRO A 58 4.75 -4.42 23.78
N LEU A 59 4.46 -3.64 22.75
CA LEU A 59 3.11 -3.26 22.37
C LEU A 59 2.25 -4.46 21.96
N LEU A 60 2.85 -5.55 21.49
CA LEU A 60 2.14 -6.79 21.15
C LEU A 60 1.48 -7.48 22.36
N ASN A 61 1.86 -7.12 23.57
CA ASN A 61 1.24 -7.64 24.80
C ASN A 61 -0.06 -6.90 25.17
N LYS A 62 -0.42 -5.82 24.45
CA LYS A 62 -1.66 -5.09 24.65
C LYS A 62 -2.77 -5.70 23.82
N GLU A 63 -3.99 -5.68 24.35
CA GLU A 63 -5.18 -6.18 23.63
C GLU A 63 -5.70 -5.17 22.59
N ASN A 64 -5.47 -3.89 22.85
CA ASN A 64 -5.90 -2.78 21.99
C ASN A 64 -4.96 -1.59 22.15
N ILE A 65 -4.62 -0.95 21.05
CA ILE A 65 -3.78 0.24 21.00
C ILE A 65 -4.51 1.31 20.17
N SER A 66 -4.63 2.53 20.69
CA SER A 66 -5.20 3.64 19.93
C SER A 66 -4.14 4.32 19.06
N LEU A 67 -4.58 4.94 17.95
CA LEU A 67 -3.71 5.79 17.13
C LEU A 67 -3.00 6.86 17.94
N LYS A 68 -3.71 7.46 18.90
CA LYS A 68 -3.16 8.48 19.79
C LYS A 68 -1.98 7.94 20.60
N GLU A 69 -2.08 6.72 21.07
CA GLU A 69 -0.99 6.06 21.81
C GLU A 69 0.19 5.76 20.89
N LEU A 70 -0.09 5.26 19.69
CA LEU A 70 0.96 4.98 18.70
C LEU A 70 1.74 6.24 18.29
N CYS A 71 1.11 7.42 18.24
CA CYS A 71 1.79 8.66 17.86
C CYS A 71 2.97 9.04 18.78
N THR A 72 3.12 8.39 19.93
CA THR A 72 4.24 8.60 20.84
C THR A 72 5.42 7.66 20.60
N GLU A 73 5.28 6.70 19.70
CA GLU A 73 6.30 5.71 19.40
C GLU A 73 7.18 6.12 18.21
N ASP A 74 8.32 5.45 18.06
CA ASP A 74 9.23 5.67 16.94
C ASP A 74 8.76 4.95 15.69
N PHE A 75 8.62 5.69 14.59
CA PHE A 75 8.19 5.15 13.30
C PHE A 75 9.30 5.18 12.25
N VAL A 76 9.36 4.11 11.45
CA VAL A 76 9.95 4.12 10.12
C VAL A 76 8.81 3.94 9.10
N LEU A 77 8.63 4.90 8.21
CA LEU A 77 7.51 4.92 7.29
C LEU A 77 8.00 5.09 5.85
N THR A 78 7.12 4.79 4.91
CA THR A 78 7.39 5.14 3.51
C THR A 78 7.29 6.65 3.30
N GLU A 79 7.81 7.10 2.17
CA GLU A 79 7.69 8.50 1.75
C GLU A 79 6.21 8.95 1.78
N SER A 80 5.98 10.19 2.16
CA SER A 80 4.64 10.76 2.37
C SER A 80 3.73 10.77 1.13
N ASN A 81 4.32 10.53 -0.04
CA ASN A 81 3.65 10.48 -1.33
C ASN A 81 3.06 9.10 -1.69
N MET A 82 3.41 8.03 -0.98
CA MET A 82 2.82 6.71 -1.18
C MET A 82 1.34 6.70 -0.79
N SER A 83 0.51 5.98 -1.57
CA SER A 83 -0.96 6.00 -1.42
C SER A 83 -1.42 5.64 -0.01
N TYR A 84 -0.99 4.51 0.54
CA TYR A 84 -1.37 4.11 1.89
C TYR A 84 -0.83 5.05 2.98
N ARG A 85 0.32 5.71 2.74
CA ARG A 85 0.84 6.73 3.65
C ARG A 85 -0.04 7.97 3.68
N LYS A 86 -0.59 8.40 2.54
CA LYS A 86 -1.54 9.50 2.45
C LYS A 86 -2.84 9.16 3.18
N LEU A 87 -3.35 7.93 3.01
CA LEU A 87 -4.55 7.48 3.69
C LEU A 87 -4.34 7.48 5.21
N LEU A 88 -3.21 6.97 5.71
CA LEU A 88 -2.85 7.07 7.12
C LEU A 88 -2.83 8.53 7.61
N ASN A 89 -2.19 9.42 6.85
CA ASN A 89 -2.13 10.84 7.23
C ASN A 89 -3.53 11.47 7.29
N ASN A 90 -4.45 11.07 6.40
CA ASN A 90 -5.84 11.53 6.43
C ASN A 90 -6.58 11.03 7.68
N GLU A 91 -6.42 9.74 8.03
CA GLU A 91 -7.00 9.18 9.27
C GLU A 91 -6.47 9.88 10.53
N LEU A 92 -5.17 10.12 10.59
CA LEU A 92 -4.55 10.86 11.68
C LEU A 92 -5.10 12.30 11.76
N ALA A 93 -5.15 13.00 10.62
CA ALA A 93 -5.67 14.37 10.55
C ALA A 93 -7.14 14.46 10.97
N ALA A 94 -7.98 13.48 10.61
CA ALA A 94 -9.38 13.41 11.03
C ALA A 94 -9.52 13.36 12.57
N GLN A 95 -8.52 12.78 13.25
CA GLN A 95 -8.46 12.71 14.72
C GLN A 95 -7.60 13.81 15.34
N SER A 96 -7.13 14.79 14.56
CA SER A 96 -6.19 15.85 15.00
C SER A 96 -4.88 15.27 15.57
N LEU A 97 -4.41 14.18 14.98
CA LEU A 97 -3.16 13.49 15.31
C LEU A 97 -2.15 13.66 14.18
N GLU A 98 -0.87 13.47 14.51
CA GLU A 98 0.24 13.47 13.55
C GLU A 98 1.33 12.49 14.00
N ILE A 99 1.94 11.77 13.05
CA ILE A 99 3.13 10.94 13.27
C ILE A 99 4.32 11.62 12.61
N HIS A 100 5.36 11.86 13.40
CA HIS A 100 6.65 12.32 12.92
C HIS A 100 7.62 11.12 12.83
N PRO A 101 7.80 10.51 11.65
CA PRO A 101 8.66 9.34 11.54
C PRO A 101 10.12 9.71 11.80
N VAL A 102 10.83 8.85 12.53
CA VAL A 102 12.29 8.94 12.74
C VAL A 102 13.03 8.76 11.42
N LEU A 103 12.47 7.95 10.52
CA LEU A 103 13.07 7.65 9.23
C LEU A 103 11.98 7.46 8.17
N GLU A 104 12.22 8.00 6.97
CA GLU A 104 11.41 7.73 5.78
C GLU A 104 12.25 6.99 4.73
N ILE A 105 11.71 5.88 4.19
CA ILE A 105 12.41 5.01 3.24
C ILE A 105 11.47 4.68 2.07
N GLY A 106 11.93 4.89 0.84
CA GLY A 106 11.14 4.62 -0.37
C GLY A 106 10.92 3.12 -0.68
N ASN A 107 11.70 2.22 -0.08
CA ASN A 107 11.56 0.77 -0.30
C ASN A 107 10.93 0.07 0.92
N PRO A 108 9.68 -0.44 0.81
CA PRO A 108 8.99 -1.09 1.93
C PRO A 108 9.68 -2.35 2.46
N LEU A 109 10.37 -3.14 1.61
CA LEU A 109 11.09 -4.33 2.06
C LEU A 109 12.28 -3.98 2.96
N GLN A 110 12.93 -2.83 2.73
CA GLN A 110 13.97 -2.33 3.63
C GLN A 110 13.38 -1.93 4.98
N ILE A 111 12.16 -1.40 4.99
CA ILE A 111 11.42 -1.10 6.23
C ILE A 111 11.20 -2.38 7.01
N CYS A 112 10.70 -3.47 6.39
CA CYS A 112 10.52 -4.77 7.05
C CYS A 112 11.82 -5.27 7.70
N SER A 113 12.95 -5.17 6.98
CA SER A 113 14.27 -5.54 7.50
C SER A 113 14.71 -4.71 8.71
N LEU A 114 14.28 -3.45 8.80
CA LEU A 114 14.60 -2.57 9.92
C LEU A 114 13.71 -2.85 11.13
N ILE A 115 12.40 -2.95 10.94
CA ILE A 115 11.47 -3.12 12.06
C ILE A 115 11.70 -4.45 12.79
N LYS A 116 12.00 -5.54 12.07
CA LYS A 116 12.22 -6.85 12.69
C LYS A 116 13.36 -6.88 13.73
N ASN A 117 14.33 -5.97 13.60
CA ASN A 117 15.50 -5.88 14.49
C ASN A 117 15.50 -4.61 15.35
N SER A 118 14.36 -3.93 15.49
CA SER A 118 14.25 -2.68 16.23
C SER A 118 12.96 -2.63 17.04
N LYS A 119 12.77 -1.55 17.78
CA LYS A 119 11.48 -1.26 18.44
C LYS A 119 10.57 -0.36 17.60
N MET A 120 11.02 0.06 16.42
CA MET A 120 10.26 0.94 15.55
C MET A 120 9.02 0.23 15.00
N ILE A 121 8.03 1.04 14.68
CA ILE A 121 6.76 0.62 14.09
C ILE A 121 6.73 1.08 12.63
N SER A 122 6.03 0.33 11.79
CA SER A 122 5.72 0.75 10.43
C SER A 122 4.25 0.53 10.10
N PHE A 123 3.80 1.15 9.00
CA PHE A 123 2.46 1.02 8.44
C PHE A 123 2.58 0.60 6.97
N LEU A 124 2.22 -0.64 6.68
CA LEU A 124 2.48 -1.29 5.38
C LEU A 124 1.30 -2.16 4.94
N PRO A 125 1.09 -2.35 3.62
CA PRO A 125 0.18 -3.36 3.09
C PRO A 125 0.61 -4.78 3.47
N ASP A 126 -0.36 -5.65 3.75
CA ASP A 126 -0.12 -7.01 4.21
C ASP A 126 0.68 -7.85 3.21
N PHE A 127 0.39 -7.73 1.91
CA PHE A 127 1.09 -8.48 0.87
C PHE A 127 2.60 -8.15 0.77
N ILE A 128 3.01 -6.97 1.23
CA ILE A 128 4.45 -6.59 1.26
C ILE A 128 5.16 -7.25 2.43
N THR A 129 4.44 -7.47 3.52
CA THR A 129 5.00 -7.96 4.78
C THR A 129 4.87 -9.47 4.94
N GLU A 130 4.22 -10.16 4.00
CA GLU A 130 3.80 -11.57 4.09
C GLU A 130 4.95 -12.50 4.50
N ASP A 131 6.09 -12.43 3.84
CA ASP A 131 7.25 -13.29 4.15
C ASP A 131 7.75 -13.10 5.59
N TYR A 132 7.86 -11.86 6.03
CA TYR A 132 8.31 -11.51 7.39
C TYR A 132 7.27 -11.87 8.46
N TYR A 133 5.99 -11.74 8.11
CA TYR A 133 4.89 -12.10 8.98
C TYR A 133 4.80 -13.63 9.15
N ASN A 134 4.86 -14.37 8.05
CA ASN A 134 4.81 -15.84 8.05
C ASN A 134 6.04 -16.47 8.72
N SER A 135 7.23 -15.87 8.57
CA SER A 135 8.43 -16.30 9.30
C SER A 135 8.39 -15.96 10.81
N GLY A 136 7.39 -15.18 11.24
CA GLY A 136 7.23 -14.77 12.65
C GLY A 136 8.22 -13.71 13.11
N GLU A 137 8.87 -12.98 12.20
CA GLU A 137 9.82 -11.91 12.52
C GLU A 137 9.13 -10.60 12.89
N ILE A 138 7.96 -10.34 12.29
CA ILE A 138 7.09 -9.19 12.58
C ILE A 138 5.66 -9.63 12.82
N LYS A 139 4.87 -8.79 13.48
CA LYS A 139 3.44 -9.03 13.74
C LYS A 139 2.62 -7.74 13.60
N HIS A 140 1.33 -7.91 13.35
CA HIS A 140 0.35 -6.84 13.43
C HIS A 140 0.23 -6.32 14.86
N LEU A 141 0.21 -5.01 15.02
CA LEU A 141 -0.21 -4.38 16.26
C LEU A 141 -1.74 -4.33 16.34
N PRO A 142 -2.35 -4.58 17.50
CA PRO A 142 -3.81 -4.61 17.66
C PRO A 142 -4.39 -3.17 17.73
N VAL A 143 -4.39 -2.47 16.59
CA VAL A 143 -4.93 -1.11 16.45
C VAL A 143 -6.32 -1.22 15.85
N ASN A 144 -7.35 -0.72 16.57
CA ASN A 144 -8.74 -0.90 16.19
C ASN A 144 -9.43 0.41 15.73
N ASP A 145 -8.78 1.55 15.87
CA ASP A 145 -9.28 2.87 15.49
C ASP A 145 -8.63 3.42 14.21
N CYS A 146 -8.08 2.53 13.38
CA CYS A 146 -7.53 2.83 12.06
C CYS A 146 -7.87 1.69 11.10
N ASP A 147 -8.76 1.93 10.16
CA ASP A 147 -9.13 0.98 9.11
C ASP A 147 -8.80 1.59 7.75
N VAL A 148 -7.63 1.25 7.23
CA VAL A 148 -7.13 1.72 5.94
C VAL A 148 -6.96 0.54 5.01
N SER A 149 -7.54 0.66 3.83
CA SER A 149 -7.28 -0.26 2.73
C SER A 149 -6.89 0.50 1.48
N VAL A 150 -6.13 -0.15 0.61
CA VAL A 150 -5.81 0.30 -0.73
C VAL A 150 -6.29 -0.73 -1.74
N TRP A 151 -6.42 -0.33 -2.98
CA TRP A 151 -6.86 -1.21 -4.05
C TRP A 151 -5.75 -1.40 -5.07
N THR A 152 -5.46 -2.64 -5.36
CA THR A 152 -4.75 -2.99 -6.59
C THR A 152 -5.78 -3.05 -7.70
N GLN A 153 -5.58 -2.28 -8.77
CA GLN A 153 -6.49 -2.27 -9.91
C GLN A 153 -5.73 -2.36 -11.22
N LEU A 154 -6.19 -3.23 -12.11
CA LEU A 154 -5.74 -3.34 -13.49
C LEU A 154 -6.73 -2.65 -14.40
N LEU A 155 -6.31 -1.55 -15.02
CA LEU A 155 -7.18 -0.66 -15.77
C LEU A 155 -6.78 -0.63 -17.25
N ILE A 156 -7.78 -0.56 -18.13
CA ILE A 156 -7.63 -0.25 -19.55
C ILE A 156 -8.58 0.89 -19.93
N HIS A 157 -8.27 1.62 -20.99
CA HIS A 157 -9.21 2.61 -21.51
C HIS A 157 -10.44 1.92 -22.14
N LYS A 158 -11.66 2.46 -21.91
CA LYS A 158 -12.91 1.84 -22.38
C LYS A 158 -12.98 1.61 -23.89
N ASN A 159 -12.31 2.46 -24.67
CA ASN A 159 -12.25 2.36 -26.12
C ASN A 159 -11.04 1.57 -26.62
N LYS A 160 -10.32 0.90 -25.72
CA LYS A 160 -9.14 0.12 -26.10
C LYS A 160 -9.55 -1.09 -26.91
N TRP A 161 -8.95 -1.25 -28.07
CA TRP A 161 -9.07 -2.50 -28.82
C TRP A 161 -8.30 -3.61 -28.09
N LYS A 162 -9.04 -4.62 -27.66
CA LYS A 162 -8.49 -5.77 -26.93
C LYS A 162 -7.94 -6.77 -27.94
N SER A 163 -6.67 -6.66 -28.28
CA SER A 163 -5.97 -7.67 -29.08
C SER A 163 -5.95 -9.03 -28.38
N PRO A 164 -5.83 -10.15 -29.09
CA PRO A 164 -5.67 -11.47 -28.47
C PRO A 164 -4.49 -11.53 -27.48
N ALA A 165 -3.39 -10.83 -27.79
CA ALA A 165 -2.23 -10.73 -26.92
C ALA A 165 -2.54 -9.99 -25.62
N LEU A 166 -3.26 -8.86 -25.70
CA LEU A 166 -3.68 -8.09 -24.52
C LEU A 166 -4.63 -8.91 -23.64
N ASN A 167 -5.60 -9.60 -24.24
CA ASN A 167 -6.50 -10.48 -23.48
C ASN A 167 -5.73 -11.60 -22.78
N ALA A 168 -4.84 -12.29 -23.49
CA ALA A 168 -4.03 -13.34 -22.90
C ALA A 168 -3.15 -12.83 -21.74
N PHE A 169 -2.62 -11.62 -21.86
CA PHE A 169 -1.84 -10.99 -20.79
C PHE A 169 -2.71 -10.67 -19.56
N ILE A 170 -3.88 -10.07 -19.77
CA ILE A 170 -4.85 -9.77 -18.70
C ILE A 170 -5.28 -11.06 -18.00
N ASP A 171 -5.64 -12.09 -18.75
CA ASP A 171 -6.04 -13.39 -18.21
C ASP A 171 -4.92 -14.03 -17.38
N SER A 172 -3.67 -13.93 -17.84
CA SER A 172 -2.51 -14.41 -17.10
C SER A 172 -2.35 -13.69 -15.75
N LEU A 173 -2.50 -12.36 -15.71
CA LEU A 173 -2.41 -11.59 -14.47
C LEU A 173 -3.54 -11.96 -13.50
N ILE A 174 -4.77 -12.12 -13.99
CA ILE A 174 -5.92 -12.52 -13.17
C ILE A 174 -5.73 -13.92 -12.59
N HIS A 175 -5.15 -14.84 -13.36
CA HIS A 175 -4.85 -16.18 -12.85
C HIS A 175 -3.74 -16.16 -11.80
N PHE A 176 -2.70 -15.36 -11.99
CA PHE A 176 -1.60 -15.22 -11.03
C PHE A 176 -2.09 -14.65 -9.68
N SER A 177 -2.98 -13.68 -9.71
CA SER A 177 -3.54 -13.08 -8.48
C SER A 177 -4.50 -14.00 -7.71
N LYS A 178 -4.99 -15.09 -8.33
CA LYS A 178 -5.88 -16.08 -7.71
C LYS A 178 -5.18 -17.36 -7.27
N SER A 179 -3.92 -17.54 -7.62
CA SER A 179 -3.16 -18.71 -7.18
C SER A 179 -2.75 -18.51 -5.72
N PRO A 180 -3.07 -19.44 -4.82
CA PRO A 180 -2.46 -19.44 -3.49
C PRO A 180 -0.95 -19.56 -3.65
N SER A 181 -0.20 -18.94 -2.76
CA SER A 181 1.26 -19.07 -2.68
C SER A 181 1.64 -20.54 -2.83
N PRO A 182 2.70 -20.89 -3.61
CA PRO A 182 3.10 -22.26 -3.76
C PRO A 182 3.34 -22.88 -2.38
N PRO A 183 2.90 -24.13 -2.15
CA PRO A 183 3.23 -24.82 -0.91
C PRO A 183 4.76 -24.94 -0.79
N GLU A 184 5.29 -24.70 0.40
CA GLU A 184 6.69 -24.87 0.79
C GLU A 184 7.25 -26.26 0.44
#